data_05a28833feee2611e007c6b0fb1a2325
#
_entry.id   05a28833feee2611e007c6b0fb1a2325
#
_cell.length_a   1.000
_cell.length_b   1.000
_cell.length_c   1.000
_cell.angle_alpha   90.00
_cell.angle_beta   90.00
_cell.angle_gamma   90.00
#
_symmetry.space_group_name_H-M   'P 1'
#
loop_
_entity.id
_entity.type
_entity.pdbx_description
1 polymer ?
#
loop_
_entity_poly.entity_id
_entity_poly.type
_entity_poly.pdbx_seq_one_letter_code
_entity_poly.pdbx_strand_id
1 'polypeptide(L)'
;LDLPLFIPRIVNNDSNFFNNDKINLLYIGTIPVHIRNPEYFLKLFCELSGDDIALNIIGSCTAPDLLYSFSESDKRIHIGKSVNHKTALSMISSADFLINFGNNNTHMTPCKIFEYMSYGKPIISVSPIKDEPSSRYLEKYPLSLIIKEYENNVADDIEKLKNFVSQAPKLDQSEFDKLNELFYLNKPEAFIKVIKKEVLQ
;
A
#
# COMPACT_ATOMS: atom_id res chain seq x y z
N LEU A 1 19.96 10.08 -5.14
CA LEU A 1 18.87 10.55 -4.30
C LEU A 1 17.61 9.84 -4.74
N ASP A 2 17.20 8.80 -4.02
CA ASP A 2 15.84 8.28 -4.11
C ASP A 2 14.93 9.38 -3.55
N LEU A 3 14.04 9.91 -4.39
CA LEU A 3 13.15 11.01 -4.05
C LEU A 3 11.66 10.61 -3.92
N PRO A 4 11.33 9.58 -3.14
CA PRO A 4 9.95 9.44 -2.70
C PRO A 4 9.74 10.45 -1.58
N LEU A 5 8.82 11.39 -1.79
CA LEU A 5 8.53 12.43 -0.82
C LEU A 5 7.52 11.94 0.22
N PHE A 6 7.93 12.01 1.49
CA PHE A 6 7.04 11.84 2.63
C PHE A 6 6.47 13.21 3.03
N ILE A 7 5.20 13.44 2.78
CA ILE A 7 4.49 14.67 3.14
C ILE A 7 3.33 14.26 4.06
N PRO A 8 3.42 14.52 5.39
CA PRO A 8 2.33 14.21 6.32
C PRO A 8 1.00 14.80 5.87
N ARG A 9 -0.06 14.02 5.92
CA ARG A 9 -1.39 14.42 5.47
C ARG A 9 -2.40 14.26 6.60
N ILE A 10 -3.26 15.26 6.75
CA ILE A 10 -4.41 15.16 7.65
C ILE A 10 -5.47 14.31 6.95
N VAL A 11 -5.99 13.31 7.67
CA VAL A 11 -7.05 12.43 7.18
C VAL A 11 -8.38 13.19 7.29
N ASN A 12 -8.96 13.57 6.15
CA ASN A 12 -10.34 14.07 6.08
C ASN A 12 -11.22 12.95 5.51
N ASN A 13 -12.09 12.40 6.35
CA ASN A 13 -12.98 11.27 6.00
C ASN A 13 -14.29 11.72 5.32
N ASP A 14 -14.27 12.76 4.50
CA ASP A 14 -15.49 13.42 3.97
C ASP A 14 -16.15 12.72 2.76
N SER A 15 -15.67 11.53 2.35
CA SER A 15 -16.24 10.88 1.17
C SER A 15 -16.45 9.38 1.38
N ASN A 16 -17.71 8.93 1.21
CA ASN A 16 -18.09 7.52 1.22
C ASN A 16 -17.78 6.85 -0.11
N PHE A 17 -16.49 6.52 -0.35
CA PHE A 17 -16.09 5.75 -1.53
C PHE A 17 -16.34 4.26 -1.38
N PHE A 18 -16.42 3.78 -0.14
CA PHE A 18 -16.50 2.37 0.20
C PHE A 18 -17.70 2.09 1.11
N ASN A 19 -18.04 0.82 1.22
CA ASN A 19 -19.07 0.39 2.19
C ASN A 19 -18.50 0.51 3.61
N ASN A 20 -19.10 1.37 4.44
CA ASN A 20 -18.67 1.62 5.83
C ASN A 20 -18.91 0.43 6.77
N ASP A 21 -19.72 -0.55 6.36
CA ASP A 21 -19.97 -1.77 7.12
C ASP A 21 -18.91 -2.85 6.87
N LYS A 22 -17.90 -2.54 6.02
CA LYS A 22 -16.83 -3.45 5.66
C LYS A 22 -15.46 -2.86 5.96
N ILE A 23 -14.51 -3.73 6.24
CA ILE A 23 -13.09 -3.41 6.23
C ILE A 23 -12.63 -3.29 4.77
N ASN A 24 -12.22 -2.11 4.35
CA ASN A 24 -11.88 -1.82 2.97
C ASN A 24 -10.37 -1.81 2.74
N LEU A 25 -9.88 -2.81 2.02
CA LEU A 25 -8.52 -2.86 1.49
C LEU A 25 -8.49 -2.16 0.14
N LEU A 26 -7.48 -1.33 -0.11
CA LEU A 26 -7.34 -0.57 -1.34
C LEU A 26 -5.97 -0.74 -1.97
N TYR A 27 -5.95 -1.19 -3.22
CA TYR A 27 -4.85 -0.92 -4.15
C TYR A 27 -5.28 0.17 -5.13
N ILE A 28 -4.44 1.18 -5.34
CA ILE A 28 -4.73 2.22 -6.32
C ILE A 28 -3.50 2.53 -7.17
N GLY A 29 -3.60 2.31 -8.48
CA GLY A 29 -2.51 2.57 -9.42
C GLY A 29 -2.51 1.64 -10.63
N THR A 30 -1.40 1.68 -11.38
CA THR A 30 -1.18 0.80 -12.52
C THR A 30 -0.51 -0.50 -12.07
N ILE A 31 -0.99 -1.63 -12.60
CA ILE A 31 -0.44 -2.97 -12.39
C ILE A 31 0.18 -3.47 -13.71
N PRO A 32 1.46 -3.19 -13.97
CA PRO A 32 2.21 -3.88 -15.00
C PRO A 32 2.58 -5.27 -14.48
N VAL A 33 1.79 -6.29 -14.82
CA VAL A 33 1.85 -7.65 -14.21
C VAL A 33 3.25 -8.29 -14.33
N HIS A 34 4.00 -7.97 -15.38
CA HIS A 34 5.39 -8.44 -15.54
C HIS A 34 6.39 -7.83 -14.53
N ILE A 35 5.98 -6.76 -13.79
CA ILE A 35 6.78 -6.11 -12.73
C ILE A 35 6.13 -6.32 -11.36
N ARG A 36 4.79 -6.24 -11.30
CA ARG A 36 3.98 -6.34 -10.08
C ARG A 36 2.87 -7.32 -10.32
N ASN A 37 3.02 -8.55 -9.88
CA ASN A 37 1.98 -9.55 -10.02
C ASN A 37 1.08 -9.56 -8.78
N PRO A 38 -0.23 -9.28 -8.89
CA PRO A 38 -1.14 -9.30 -7.76
C PRO A 38 -1.62 -10.71 -7.40
N GLU A 39 -1.35 -11.73 -8.23
CA GLU A 39 -1.97 -13.05 -8.18
C GLU A 39 -1.77 -13.75 -6.82
N TYR A 40 -0.57 -13.66 -6.25
CA TYR A 40 -0.29 -14.26 -4.94
C TYR A 40 -1.19 -13.67 -3.86
N PHE A 41 -1.27 -12.35 -3.78
CA PHE A 41 -2.15 -11.68 -2.82
C PHE A 41 -3.63 -11.98 -3.04
N LEU A 42 -4.08 -12.03 -4.30
CA LEU A 42 -5.46 -12.37 -4.63
C LEU A 42 -5.83 -13.78 -4.15
N LYS A 43 -4.93 -14.75 -4.30
CA LYS A 43 -5.10 -16.10 -3.73
C LYS A 43 -5.20 -16.07 -2.21
N LEU A 44 -4.32 -15.36 -1.51
CA LEU A 44 -4.39 -15.22 -0.05
C LEU A 44 -5.70 -14.56 0.39
N PHE A 45 -6.13 -13.51 -0.32
CA PHE A 45 -7.38 -12.80 -0.01
C PHE A 45 -8.61 -13.70 -0.14
N CYS A 46 -8.69 -14.52 -1.18
CA CYS A 46 -9.79 -15.48 -1.37
C CYS A 46 -9.90 -16.52 -0.26
N GLU A 47 -8.79 -16.84 0.42
CA GLU A 47 -8.78 -17.77 1.58
C GLU A 47 -9.22 -17.10 2.90
N LEU A 48 -9.33 -15.76 2.94
CA LEU A 48 -9.88 -15.08 4.10
C LEU A 48 -11.38 -15.36 4.22
N SER A 49 -11.81 -15.76 5.39
CA SER A 49 -13.22 -15.97 5.70
C SER A 49 -13.90 -14.67 6.12
N GLY A 50 -15.22 -14.58 5.90
CA GLY A 50 -16.07 -13.45 6.30
C GLY A 50 -16.44 -12.54 5.11
N ASP A 51 -17.65 -11.95 5.22
CA ASP A 51 -18.21 -11.03 4.21
C ASP A 51 -18.00 -9.56 4.59
N ASP A 52 -17.37 -9.31 5.73
CA ASP A 52 -17.11 -8.00 6.33
C ASP A 52 -15.84 -7.32 5.81
N ILE A 53 -15.15 -7.95 4.86
CA ILE A 53 -13.94 -7.43 4.21
C ILE A 53 -14.18 -7.24 2.72
N ALA A 54 -13.62 -6.18 2.13
CA ALA A 54 -13.66 -5.89 0.70
C ALA A 54 -12.28 -5.49 0.19
N LEU A 55 -11.91 -6.00 -1.00
CA LEU A 55 -10.70 -5.62 -1.72
C LEU A 55 -11.07 -4.75 -2.93
N ASN A 56 -10.59 -3.54 -2.94
CA ASN A 56 -10.82 -2.57 -4.01
C ASN A 56 -9.53 -2.37 -4.81
N ILE A 57 -9.52 -2.73 -6.08
CA ILE A 57 -8.39 -2.53 -7.00
C ILE A 57 -8.79 -1.47 -8.01
N ILE A 58 -8.22 -0.27 -7.88
CA ILE A 58 -8.57 0.91 -8.68
C ILE A 58 -7.40 1.29 -9.57
N GLY A 59 -7.60 1.21 -10.89
CA GLY A 59 -6.56 1.59 -11.82
C GLY A 59 -6.56 0.82 -13.12
N SER A 60 -5.38 0.69 -13.74
CA SER A 60 -5.16 -0.08 -14.96
C SER A 60 -4.30 -1.30 -14.71
N CYS A 61 -4.53 -2.36 -15.47
CA CYS A 61 -3.76 -3.61 -15.40
C CYS A 61 -3.37 -4.04 -16.81
N THR A 62 -2.14 -4.51 -17.01
CA THR A 62 -1.69 -5.04 -18.32
C THR A 62 -2.25 -6.42 -18.65
N ALA A 63 -2.78 -7.12 -17.63
CA ALA A 63 -3.49 -8.40 -17.79
C ALA A 63 -4.84 -8.31 -17.03
N PRO A 64 -5.84 -7.57 -17.55
CA PRO A 64 -7.09 -7.33 -16.83
C PRO A 64 -7.89 -8.61 -16.59
N ASP A 65 -7.79 -9.59 -17.46
CA ASP A 65 -8.50 -10.89 -17.33
C ASP A 65 -8.11 -11.63 -16.04
N LEU A 66 -6.86 -11.47 -15.59
CA LEU A 66 -6.41 -11.99 -14.30
C LEU A 66 -7.25 -11.41 -13.16
N LEU A 67 -7.45 -10.08 -13.14
CA LEU A 67 -8.22 -9.43 -12.08
C LEU A 67 -9.71 -9.79 -12.17
N TYR A 68 -10.27 -9.84 -13.38
CA TYR A 68 -11.67 -10.17 -13.57
C TYR A 68 -11.99 -11.62 -13.17
N SER A 69 -11.11 -12.59 -13.43
CA SER A 69 -11.31 -13.98 -13.01
C SER A 69 -11.45 -14.12 -11.49
N PHE A 70 -10.65 -13.35 -10.72
CA PHE A 70 -10.78 -13.32 -9.27
C PHE A 70 -12.05 -12.60 -8.81
N SER A 71 -12.42 -11.48 -9.43
CA SER A 71 -13.64 -10.74 -9.04
C SER A 71 -14.93 -11.48 -9.43
N GLU A 72 -14.91 -12.37 -10.40
CA GLU A 72 -16.01 -13.26 -10.73
C GLU A 72 -16.16 -14.39 -9.71
N SER A 73 -15.05 -14.93 -9.22
CA SER A 73 -15.02 -16.01 -8.23
C SER A 73 -15.27 -15.53 -6.80
N ASP A 74 -14.87 -14.31 -6.45
CA ASP A 74 -15.04 -13.73 -5.11
C ASP A 74 -15.66 -12.32 -5.20
N LYS A 75 -16.92 -12.19 -4.77
CA LYS A 75 -17.69 -10.94 -4.83
C LYS A 75 -17.19 -9.84 -3.88
N ARG A 76 -16.24 -10.14 -3.03
CA ARG A 76 -15.58 -9.16 -2.16
C ARG A 76 -14.48 -8.38 -2.91
N ILE A 77 -14.10 -8.81 -4.12
CA ILE A 77 -13.08 -8.17 -4.96
C ILE A 77 -13.76 -7.25 -5.98
N HIS A 78 -13.49 -5.95 -5.87
CA HIS A 78 -14.04 -4.91 -6.71
C HIS A 78 -12.96 -4.29 -7.60
N ILE A 79 -13.18 -4.32 -8.92
CA ILE A 79 -12.25 -3.77 -9.90
C ILE A 79 -12.82 -2.46 -10.45
N GLY A 80 -12.08 -1.37 -10.27
CA GLY A 80 -12.46 -0.03 -10.73
C GLY A 80 -11.47 0.57 -11.72
N LYS A 81 -11.96 1.48 -12.54
CA LYS A 81 -11.14 2.22 -13.52
C LYS A 81 -10.22 3.23 -12.82
N SER A 82 -9.19 3.67 -13.55
CA SER A 82 -8.32 4.76 -13.10
C SER A 82 -9.13 6.03 -12.80
N VAL A 83 -8.77 6.69 -11.71
CA VAL A 83 -9.37 7.94 -11.25
C VAL A 83 -8.33 9.07 -11.30
N ASN A 84 -8.78 10.33 -11.22
CA ASN A 84 -7.87 11.45 -11.10
C ASN A 84 -7.16 11.45 -9.74
N HIS A 85 -6.06 12.21 -9.65
CA HIS A 85 -5.21 12.23 -8.45
C HIS A 85 -5.96 12.67 -7.18
N LYS A 86 -6.83 13.69 -7.27
CA LYS A 86 -7.61 14.18 -6.12
C LYS A 86 -8.53 13.09 -5.57
N THR A 87 -9.25 12.40 -6.45
CA THR A 87 -10.10 11.26 -6.09
C THR A 87 -9.28 10.14 -5.49
N ALA A 88 -8.10 9.83 -6.06
CA ALA A 88 -7.20 8.81 -5.52
C ALA A 88 -6.78 9.11 -4.07
N LEU A 89 -6.40 10.37 -3.78
CA LEU A 89 -6.04 10.79 -2.42
C LEU A 89 -7.21 10.65 -1.43
N SER A 90 -8.42 10.99 -1.86
CA SER A 90 -9.62 10.82 -1.04
C SER A 90 -9.93 9.34 -0.78
N MET A 91 -9.76 8.47 -1.78
CA MET A 91 -9.92 7.02 -1.61
C MET A 91 -8.87 6.44 -0.65
N ILE A 92 -7.59 6.86 -0.77
CA ILE A 92 -6.51 6.48 0.17
C ILE A 92 -6.88 6.88 1.60
N SER A 93 -7.37 8.10 1.79
CA SER A 93 -7.80 8.59 3.10
C SER A 93 -8.96 7.77 3.70
N SER A 94 -9.90 7.31 2.85
CA SER A 94 -11.11 6.59 3.28
C SER A 94 -10.89 5.08 3.49
N ALA A 95 -9.85 4.49 2.90
CA ALA A 95 -9.57 3.07 3.06
C ALA A 95 -9.08 2.73 4.46
N ASP A 96 -9.33 1.50 4.91
CA ASP A 96 -8.84 0.99 6.20
C ASP A 96 -7.40 0.45 6.06
N PHE A 97 -7.11 -0.23 4.96
CA PHE A 97 -5.80 -0.80 4.63
C PHE A 97 -5.40 -0.43 3.21
N LEU A 98 -4.11 -0.24 3.00
CA LEU A 98 -3.54 0.02 1.67
C LEU A 98 -2.67 -1.16 1.23
N ILE A 99 -2.78 -1.52 -0.04
CA ILE A 99 -2.04 -2.64 -0.61
C ILE A 99 -0.88 -2.13 -1.46
N ASN A 100 0.30 -2.67 -1.25
CA ASN A 100 1.46 -2.48 -2.11
C ASN A 100 1.86 -3.80 -2.76
N PHE A 101 1.82 -3.86 -4.08
CA PHE A 101 2.47 -4.95 -4.83
C PHE A 101 3.90 -4.52 -5.12
N GLY A 102 4.85 -5.19 -4.50
CA GLY A 102 6.28 -4.95 -4.70
C GLY A 102 6.71 -5.21 -6.14
N ASN A 103 7.84 -4.65 -6.51
CA ASN A 103 8.43 -4.87 -7.82
C ASN A 103 9.30 -6.14 -7.83
N ASN A 104 9.30 -6.87 -8.94
CA ASN A 104 10.19 -8.02 -9.15
C ASN A 104 11.62 -7.60 -9.58
N ASN A 105 12.03 -6.39 -9.25
CA ASN A 105 13.38 -5.89 -9.49
C ASN A 105 13.87 -5.04 -8.32
N THR A 106 15.18 -4.94 -8.15
CA THR A 106 15.84 -4.25 -7.03
C THR A 106 16.10 -2.76 -7.27
N HIS A 107 15.77 -2.23 -8.46
CA HIS A 107 16.19 -0.89 -8.89
C HIS A 107 15.07 0.15 -8.83
N MET A 108 13.82 -0.27 -8.68
CA MET A 108 12.66 0.63 -8.70
C MET A 108 11.89 0.55 -7.38
N THR A 109 12.02 1.58 -6.55
CA THR A 109 11.19 1.71 -5.34
C THR A 109 9.79 2.20 -5.73
N PRO A 110 8.72 1.50 -5.33
CA PRO A 110 7.36 2.01 -5.47
C PRO A 110 7.14 3.29 -4.67
N CYS A 111 7.10 4.45 -5.33
CA CYS A 111 6.98 5.75 -4.65
C CYS A 111 5.69 5.91 -3.84
N LYS A 112 4.63 5.17 -4.18
CA LYS A 112 3.34 5.22 -3.48
C LYS A 112 3.38 4.84 -2.01
N ILE A 113 4.33 4.00 -1.59
CA ILE A 113 4.45 3.63 -0.17
C ILE A 113 4.64 4.87 0.73
N PHE A 114 5.36 5.89 0.25
CA PHE A 114 5.56 7.13 1.01
C PHE A 114 4.27 7.96 1.11
N GLU A 115 3.48 7.97 0.04
CA GLU A 115 2.15 8.58 0.07
C GLU A 115 1.25 7.82 1.05
N TYR A 116 1.25 6.49 1.04
CA TYR A 116 0.48 5.66 1.96
C TYR A 116 0.88 5.88 3.42
N MET A 117 2.17 5.82 3.72
CA MET A 117 2.71 6.10 5.06
C MET A 117 2.35 7.51 5.55
N SER A 118 2.30 8.50 4.63
CA SER A 118 1.96 9.88 4.98
C SER A 118 0.51 10.09 5.44
N TYR A 119 -0.36 9.13 5.17
CA TYR A 119 -1.73 9.08 5.71
C TYR A 119 -1.83 8.31 7.04
N GLY A 120 -0.74 7.72 7.54
CA GLY A 120 -0.76 6.89 8.75
C GLY A 120 -1.63 5.64 8.62
N LYS A 121 -1.78 5.10 7.41
CA LYS A 121 -2.62 3.93 7.14
C LYS A 121 -1.84 2.63 7.24
N PRO A 122 -2.48 1.53 7.73
CA PRO A 122 -1.89 0.21 7.64
C PRO A 122 -1.60 -0.20 6.20
N ILE A 123 -0.41 -0.78 5.96
CA ILE A 123 0.04 -1.18 4.63
C ILE A 123 0.33 -2.68 4.62
N ILE A 124 -0.32 -3.39 3.71
CA ILE A 124 0.00 -4.78 3.39
C ILE A 124 0.83 -4.77 2.11
N SER A 125 2.07 -5.23 2.21
CA SER A 125 3.01 -5.26 1.09
C SER A 125 3.36 -6.69 0.72
N VAL A 126 3.22 -7.03 -0.56
CA VAL A 126 3.69 -8.32 -1.09
C VAL A 126 5.04 -8.12 -1.74
N SER A 127 6.04 -8.83 -1.23
CA SER A 127 7.42 -8.78 -1.71
C SER A 127 7.71 -10.01 -2.57
N PRO A 128 7.79 -9.88 -3.91
CA PRO A 128 7.99 -11.01 -4.80
C PRO A 128 9.44 -11.51 -4.80
N ILE A 129 10.40 -10.70 -4.34
CA ILE A 129 11.83 -11.01 -4.26
C ILE A 129 12.41 -10.58 -2.92
N LYS A 130 13.52 -11.20 -2.49
CA LYS A 130 14.15 -10.95 -1.20
C LYS A 130 14.57 -9.50 -0.97
N ASP A 131 15.10 -8.84 -1.96
CA ASP A 131 15.62 -7.46 -1.87
C ASP A 131 14.68 -6.45 -2.55
N GLU A 132 13.37 -6.65 -2.41
CA GLU A 132 12.36 -5.74 -2.94
C GLU A 132 12.51 -4.35 -2.27
N PRO A 133 12.68 -3.26 -3.07
CA PRO A 133 13.12 -1.97 -2.55
C PRO A 133 12.17 -1.28 -1.56
N SER A 134 10.86 -1.54 -1.61
CA SER A 134 9.92 -0.95 -0.65
C SER A 134 10.05 -1.56 0.75
N SER A 135 10.47 -2.81 0.85
CA SER A 135 10.58 -3.54 2.12
C SER A 135 11.48 -2.82 3.13
N ARG A 136 12.64 -2.29 2.70
CA ARG A 136 13.56 -1.52 3.57
C ARG A 136 12.95 -0.29 4.26
N TYR A 137 11.91 0.29 3.67
CA TYR A 137 11.17 1.42 4.25
C TYR A 137 10.01 0.93 5.11
N LEU A 138 9.31 -0.09 4.62
CA LEU A 138 8.15 -0.65 5.32
C LEU A 138 8.54 -1.39 6.59
N GLU A 139 9.72 -2.02 6.67
CA GLU A 139 10.26 -2.60 7.91
C GLU A 139 10.41 -1.58 9.05
N LYS A 140 10.53 -0.29 8.70
CA LYS A 140 10.61 0.81 9.67
C LYS A 140 9.24 1.45 9.97
N TYR A 141 8.21 1.07 9.22
CA TYR A 141 6.87 1.60 9.37
C TYR A 141 6.04 0.69 10.27
N PRO A 142 5.59 1.15 11.47
CA PRO A 142 4.99 0.27 12.47
C PRO A 142 3.65 -0.33 12.05
N LEU A 143 2.96 0.25 11.05
CA LEU A 143 1.71 -0.25 10.52
C LEU A 143 1.91 -1.03 9.21
N SER A 144 2.97 -1.80 9.07
CA SER A 144 3.21 -2.61 7.88
C SER A 144 3.15 -4.11 8.17
N LEU A 145 2.53 -4.84 7.25
CA LEU A 145 2.69 -6.28 7.10
C LEU A 145 3.42 -6.54 5.79
N ILE A 146 4.58 -7.19 5.83
CA ILE A 146 5.33 -7.61 4.64
C ILE A 146 5.14 -9.10 4.45
N ILE A 147 4.45 -9.47 3.37
CA ILE A 147 4.25 -10.84 2.92
C ILE A 147 5.36 -11.17 1.92
N LYS A 148 6.13 -12.19 2.20
CA LYS A 148 7.30 -12.57 1.42
C LYS A 148 6.95 -13.70 0.45
N GLU A 149 6.36 -13.35 -0.70
CA GLU A 149 5.92 -14.30 -1.73
C GLU A 149 7.03 -15.30 -2.12
N TYR A 150 8.29 -14.84 -2.18
CA TYR A 150 9.44 -15.69 -2.52
C TYR A 150 9.72 -16.81 -1.50
N GLU A 151 9.21 -16.74 -0.28
CA GLU A 151 9.31 -17.81 0.72
C GLU A 151 8.24 -18.88 0.51
N ASN A 152 7.19 -18.56 -0.27
CA ASN A 152 6.09 -19.45 -0.65
C ASN A 152 5.42 -20.18 0.52
N ASN A 153 5.23 -19.49 1.64
CA ASN A 153 4.62 -20.01 2.85
C ASN A 153 3.15 -19.60 2.97
N VAL A 154 2.32 -20.11 2.06
CA VAL A 154 0.91 -19.68 1.88
C VAL A 154 0.11 -19.75 3.18
N ALA A 155 0.24 -20.86 3.94
CA ALA A 155 -0.55 -21.05 5.17
C ALA A 155 -0.21 -20.00 6.24
N ASP A 156 1.07 -19.72 6.45
CA ASP A 156 1.55 -18.74 7.41
C ASP A 156 1.19 -17.30 6.94
N ASP A 157 1.27 -17.04 5.63
CA ASP A 157 0.91 -15.73 5.07
C ASP A 157 -0.59 -15.44 5.17
N ILE A 158 -1.46 -16.44 5.03
CA ILE A 158 -2.91 -16.32 5.29
C ILE A 158 -3.15 -15.98 6.76
N GLU A 159 -2.48 -16.68 7.70
CA GLU A 159 -2.63 -16.43 9.14
C GLU A 159 -2.14 -15.02 9.51
N LYS A 160 -0.97 -14.60 9.02
CA LYS A 160 -0.45 -13.24 9.21
C LYS A 160 -1.40 -12.17 8.68
N LEU A 161 -1.92 -12.37 7.46
CA LEU A 161 -2.87 -11.44 6.83
C LEU A 161 -4.15 -11.33 7.66
N LYS A 162 -4.73 -12.45 8.07
CA LYS A 162 -5.94 -12.50 8.91
C LYS A 162 -5.72 -11.77 10.23
N ASN A 163 -4.61 -12.06 10.93
CA ASN A 163 -4.29 -11.44 12.20
C ASN A 163 -4.07 -9.92 12.06
N PHE A 164 -3.37 -9.49 11.03
CA PHE A 164 -3.10 -8.07 10.79
C PHE A 164 -4.38 -7.29 10.48
N VAL A 165 -5.25 -7.84 9.64
CA VAL A 165 -6.53 -7.21 9.30
C VAL A 165 -7.46 -7.15 10.51
N SER A 166 -7.53 -8.22 11.31
CA SER A 166 -8.39 -8.26 12.51
C SER A 166 -7.96 -7.28 13.60
N GLN A 167 -6.67 -7.00 13.73
CA GLN A 167 -6.15 -6.04 14.70
C GLN A 167 -6.46 -4.59 14.33
N ALA A 168 -6.68 -4.29 13.03
CA ALA A 168 -6.93 -2.94 12.50
C ALA A 168 -6.01 -1.88 13.14
N PRO A 169 -4.67 -2.02 13.05
CA PRO A 169 -3.73 -1.20 13.81
C PRO A 169 -3.82 0.27 13.38
N LYS A 170 -3.64 1.19 14.34
CA LYS A 170 -3.68 2.64 14.12
C LYS A 170 -2.49 3.28 14.81
N LEU A 171 -1.96 4.35 14.22
CA LEU A 171 -0.98 5.21 14.87
C LEU A 171 -1.68 6.22 15.79
N ASP A 172 -1.09 6.45 16.94
CA ASP A 172 -1.38 7.66 17.71
C ASP A 172 -0.58 8.86 17.17
N GLN A 173 -0.88 10.06 17.66
CA GLN A 173 -0.22 11.28 17.19
C GLN A 173 1.30 11.25 17.47
N SER A 174 1.72 10.70 18.60
CA SER A 174 3.14 10.61 18.99
C SER A 174 3.91 9.66 18.07
N GLU A 175 3.31 8.54 17.69
CA GLU A 175 3.89 7.59 16.73
C GLU A 175 3.98 8.21 15.34
N PHE A 176 2.95 8.94 14.92
CA PHE A 176 2.94 9.67 13.64
C PHE A 176 4.04 10.76 13.61
N ASP A 177 4.28 11.45 14.70
CA ASP A 177 5.35 12.44 14.81
C ASP A 177 6.74 11.79 14.70
N LYS A 178 6.92 10.59 15.25
CA LYS A 178 8.16 9.81 15.09
C LYS A 178 8.40 9.41 13.62
N LEU A 179 7.37 9.14 12.84
CA LEU A 179 7.52 8.91 11.40
C LEU A 179 8.05 10.14 10.68
N ASN A 180 7.65 11.33 11.10
CA ASN A 180 8.18 12.59 10.57
C ASN A 180 9.69 12.76 10.76
N GLU A 181 10.22 12.27 11.88
CA GLU A 181 11.66 12.25 12.17
C GLU A 181 12.36 11.15 11.38
N LEU A 182 11.78 9.94 11.37
CA LEU A 182 12.34 8.78 10.69
C LEU A 182 12.50 8.99 9.18
N PHE A 183 11.52 9.63 8.55
CA PHE A 183 11.53 9.93 7.11
C PHE A 183 11.91 11.38 6.79
N TYR A 184 12.64 12.05 7.70
CA TYR A 184 13.08 13.44 7.52
C TYR A 184 13.83 13.66 6.19
N LEU A 185 14.73 12.74 5.81
CA LEU A 185 15.48 12.83 4.55
C LEU A 185 14.61 12.69 3.29
N ASN A 186 13.39 12.20 3.43
CA ASN A 186 12.39 12.08 2.37
C ASN A 186 11.43 13.29 2.33
N LYS A 187 11.68 14.34 3.13
CA LYS A 187 10.86 15.55 3.14
C LYS A 187 11.37 16.60 2.16
N PRO A 188 10.48 17.43 1.60
CA PRO A 188 10.87 18.55 0.73
C PRO A 188 11.90 19.49 1.37
N GLU A 189 11.78 19.76 2.68
CA GLU A 189 12.66 20.65 3.41
C GLU A 189 14.10 20.14 3.48
N ALA A 190 14.28 18.84 3.68
CA ALA A 190 15.61 18.21 3.67
C ALA A 190 16.26 18.31 2.29
N PHE A 191 15.47 18.09 1.23
CA PHE A 191 15.92 18.24 -0.14
C PHE A 191 16.36 19.67 -0.48
N ILE A 192 15.54 20.66 -0.11
CA ILE A 192 15.87 22.10 -0.28
C ILE A 192 17.18 22.44 0.45
N LYS A 193 17.38 21.91 1.67
CA LYS A 193 18.59 22.13 2.45
C LYS A 193 19.84 21.58 1.75
N VAL A 194 19.75 20.40 1.15
CA VAL A 194 20.85 19.80 0.36
C VAL A 194 21.16 20.66 -0.87
N ILE A 195 20.14 21.06 -1.66
CA ILE A 195 20.33 21.93 -2.83
C ILE A 195 21.01 23.25 -2.44
N LYS A 196 20.54 23.91 -1.38
CA LYS A 196 21.12 25.18 -0.93
C LYS A 196 22.59 25.02 -0.54
N LYS A 197 22.96 23.87 0.06
CA LYS A 197 24.33 23.60 0.47
C LYS A 197 25.25 23.30 -0.71
N GLU A 198 24.78 22.55 -1.70
CA GLU A 198 25.63 22.02 -2.79
C GLU A 198 25.63 22.91 -4.05
N VAL A 199 24.62 23.75 -4.23
CA VAL A 199 24.42 24.53 -5.47
C VAL A 199 24.64 26.04 -5.25
N LEU A 200 24.47 26.54 -4.02
CA LEU A 200 24.55 27.98 -3.70
C LEU A 200 25.82 28.35 -2.90
N GLN A 201 26.77 27.42 -2.76
CA GLN A 201 28.16 27.67 -2.38
C GLN A 201 29.03 27.77 -3.63
#